data_3efa88f13a538a425944474e8a04963b
#
_entry.id   3efa88f13a538a425944474e8a04963b
#
_cell.length_a   1.000
_cell.length_b   1.000
_cell.length_c   1.000
_cell.angle_alpha   90.00
_cell.angle_beta   90.00
_cell.angle_gamma   90.00
#
_symmetry.space_group_name_H-M   'P 1'
#
loop_
_entity.id
_entity.type
_entity.pdbx_description
1 polymer ?
#
loop_
_entity_poly.entity_id
_entity_poly.type
_entity_poly.pdbx_seq_one_letter_code
_entity_poly.pdbx_strand_id
1 'polypeptide(L)'
;MGLLEGKIAIITGAGRGIGRAEALAMVKEGAKVVINDLGGALDGTGKQAMVADEVVNEVTVMGGQAVADYSDVGTLEGVDNMIWKALSKFGRLDIMVNNAGILRDKMLLNMEENDWDLVQKVHSKGTFLCTRAAGRIMRAQGQGGVILNTTSMSGLIGNAGQANYSFAKAGMYGFTKTVAAELGRYGIRVHAICPNAYTRMTAGLPGLKGVTEEMLNPATVAPLAVFLASDLSKNLTGRVILAHGGTIGVKVAEFKMTISNGFNKKDGLPTPQDIADNIDRVMISEPDLEMMATFKFE
;
A
#
# COMPACT_ATOMS: atom_id res chain seq x y z
N MET A 1 21.02 -15.65 10.00
CA MET A 1 19.75 -16.08 9.38
C MET A 1 18.90 -14.84 9.26
N GLY A 2 18.43 -14.53 8.06
CA GLY A 2 17.62 -13.33 7.80
C GLY A 2 16.21 -13.45 8.39
N LEU A 3 15.55 -12.32 8.61
CA LEU A 3 14.19 -12.27 9.19
C LEU A 3 13.13 -12.96 8.35
N LEU A 4 13.38 -13.12 7.04
CA LEU A 4 12.45 -13.71 6.05
C LEU A 4 13.05 -14.96 5.38
N GLU A 5 13.99 -15.63 6.05
CA GLU A 5 14.67 -16.81 5.52
C GLU A 5 13.68 -17.88 5.06
N GLY A 6 13.79 -18.28 3.78
CA GLY A 6 12.93 -19.30 3.17
C GLY A 6 11.49 -18.85 2.86
N LYS A 7 11.11 -17.60 3.13
CA LYS A 7 9.79 -17.04 2.77
C LYS A 7 9.73 -16.71 1.28
N ILE A 8 8.54 -16.88 0.71
CA ILE A 8 8.26 -16.53 -0.68
C ILE A 8 7.34 -15.32 -0.71
N ALA A 9 7.78 -14.25 -1.39
CA ALA A 9 7.02 -13.03 -1.51
C ALA A 9 6.64 -12.72 -2.97
N ILE A 10 5.44 -12.21 -3.18
CA ILE A 10 5.05 -11.53 -4.42
C ILE A 10 4.95 -10.05 -4.11
N ILE A 11 5.63 -9.20 -4.88
CA ILE A 11 5.54 -7.75 -4.77
C ILE A 11 5.06 -7.19 -6.10
N THR A 12 3.91 -6.49 -6.09
CA THR A 12 3.33 -5.88 -7.28
C THR A 12 3.84 -4.46 -7.49
N GLY A 13 4.05 -4.04 -8.74
CA GLY A 13 4.66 -2.77 -9.07
C GLY A 13 6.11 -2.69 -8.56
N ALA A 14 6.82 -3.80 -8.60
CA ALA A 14 8.14 -3.96 -7.97
C ALA A 14 9.33 -3.65 -8.89
N GLY A 15 9.09 -3.18 -10.10
CA GLY A 15 10.16 -2.81 -11.03
C GLY A 15 10.85 -1.48 -10.69
N ARG A 16 10.22 -0.62 -9.89
CA ARG A 16 10.76 0.71 -9.54
C ARG A 16 10.28 1.17 -8.16
N GLY A 17 10.90 2.26 -7.65
CA GLY A 17 10.45 2.99 -6.46
C GLY A 17 10.31 2.13 -5.21
N ILE A 18 9.17 2.27 -4.52
CA ILE A 18 8.92 1.60 -3.23
C ILE A 18 8.90 0.08 -3.40
N GLY A 19 8.17 -0.46 -4.38
CA GLY A 19 8.08 -1.91 -4.58
C GLY A 19 9.43 -2.57 -4.88
N ARG A 20 10.30 -1.90 -5.66
CA ARG A 20 11.69 -2.36 -5.86
C ARG A 20 12.47 -2.34 -4.54
N ALA A 21 12.36 -1.28 -3.76
CA ALA A 21 13.07 -1.17 -2.49
C ALA A 21 12.61 -2.25 -1.49
N GLU A 22 11.30 -2.51 -1.42
CA GLU A 22 10.73 -3.58 -0.60
C GLU A 22 11.24 -4.97 -1.04
N ALA A 23 11.27 -5.23 -2.35
CA ALA A 23 11.78 -6.49 -2.89
C ALA A 23 13.24 -6.73 -2.52
N LEU A 24 14.11 -5.74 -2.75
CA LEU A 24 15.53 -5.84 -2.42
C LEU A 24 15.78 -6.01 -0.91
N ALA A 25 14.99 -5.31 -0.07
CA ALA A 25 15.10 -5.45 1.38
C ALA A 25 14.64 -6.83 1.86
N MET A 26 13.53 -7.37 1.30
CA MET A 26 13.07 -8.72 1.63
C MET A 26 14.07 -9.79 1.21
N VAL A 27 14.73 -9.62 0.06
CA VAL A 27 15.80 -10.51 -0.41
C VAL A 27 17.01 -10.48 0.53
N LYS A 28 17.43 -9.32 1.01
CA LYS A 28 18.51 -9.20 2.00
C LYS A 28 18.22 -10.00 3.28
N GLU A 29 16.94 -10.13 3.62
CA GLU A 29 16.46 -10.89 4.78
C GLU A 29 16.14 -12.37 4.45
N GLY A 30 16.55 -12.86 3.28
CA GLY A 30 16.49 -14.27 2.91
C GLY A 30 15.21 -14.70 2.18
N ALA A 31 14.32 -13.76 1.80
CA ALA A 31 13.14 -14.10 1.00
C ALA A 31 13.51 -14.38 -0.46
N LYS A 32 12.72 -15.26 -1.11
CA LYS A 32 12.67 -15.39 -2.57
C LYS A 32 11.48 -14.59 -3.09
N VAL A 33 11.64 -13.91 -4.23
CA VAL A 33 10.65 -12.92 -4.66
C VAL A 33 10.14 -13.14 -6.08
N VAL A 34 8.85 -12.88 -6.30
CA VAL A 34 8.27 -12.65 -7.62
C VAL A 34 8.18 -11.12 -7.79
N ILE A 35 8.89 -10.60 -8.76
CA ILE A 35 8.90 -9.20 -9.14
C ILE A 35 7.82 -8.99 -10.19
N ASN A 36 6.64 -8.55 -9.77
CA ASN A 36 5.58 -8.24 -10.71
C ASN A 36 5.62 -6.76 -11.08
N ASP A 37 5.74 -6.46 -12.37
CA ASP A 37 5.58 -5.13 -12.93
C ASP A 37 5.13 -5.22 -14.39
N LEU A 38 4.05 -4.52 -14.73
CA LEU A 38 3.55 -4.44 -16.11
C LEU A 38 4.46 -3.56 -16.99
N GLY A 39 5.34 -2.77 -16.38
CA GLY A 39 6.23 -1.83 -17.06
C GLY A 39 5.52 -0.61 -17.62
N GLY A 40 4.34 -0.29 -17.12
CA GLY A 40 3.55 0.85 -17.57
C GLY A 40 4.15 2.21 -17.21
N ALA A 41 3.72 3.24 -17.94
CA ALA A 41 3.93 4.63 -17.57
C ALA A 41 3.15 4.97 -16.28
N LEU A 42 3.36 6.18 -15.74
CA LEU A 42 2.71 6.64 -14.53
C LEU A 42 1.19 6.62 -14.61
N ASP A 43 0.64 6.92 -15.79
CA ASP A 43 -0.81 6.95 -16.07
C ASP A 43 -1.42 5.57 -16.41
N GLY A 44 -0.61 4.51 -16.34
CA GLY A 44 -1.01 3.14 -16.65
C GLY A 44 -0.96 2.77 -18.13
N THR A 45 -0.45 3.64 -18.99
CA THR A 45 -0.27 3.33 -20.41
C THR A 45 1.03 2.59 -20.69
N GLY A 46 1.09 1.88 -21.83
CA GLY A 46 2.29 1.16 -22.26
C GLY A 46 2.60 -0.11 -21.44
N LYS A 47 3.61 -0.85 -21.92
CA LYS A 47 4.14 -2.06 -21.28
C LYS A 47 5.63 -2.19 -21.62
N GLN A 48 6.48 -2.38 -20.62
CA GLN A 48 7.93 -2.58 -20.77
C GLN A 48 8.38 -3.72 -19.84
N ALA A 49 8.47 -4.92 -20.35
CA ALA A 49 8.86 -6.11 -19.58
C ALA A 49 10.23 -5.95 -18.87
N MET A 50 11.19 -5.24 -19.49
CA MET A 50 12.56 -5.06 -18.98
C MET A 50 12.64 -4.53 -17.53
N VAL A 51 11.62 -3.80 -17.06
CA VAL A 51 11.67 -3.16 -15.73
C VAL A 51 11.68 -4.19 -14.59
N ALA A 52 10.92 -5.28 -14.73
CA ALA A 52 10.96 -6.36 -13.75
C ALA A 52 12.24 -7.19 -13.87
N ASP A 53 12.74 -7.40 -15.09
CA ASP A 53 13.97 -8.14 -15.34
C ASP A 53 15.20 -7.43 -14.76
N GLU A 54 15.25 -6.10 -14.83
CA GLU A 54 16.32 -5.31 -14.20
C GLU A 54 16.42 -5.61 -12.70
N VAL A 55 15.29 -5.65 -11.99
CA VAL A 55 15.26 -5.96 -10.55
C VAL A 55 15.63 -7.42 -10.28
N VAL A 56 15.21 -8.36 -11.14
CA VAL A 56 15.62 -9.77 -11.03
C VAL A 56 17.14 -9.88 -11.18
N ASN A 57 17.74 -9.15 -12.11
CA ASN A 57 19.20 -9.12 -12.27
C ASN A 57 19.89 -8.54 -11.02
N GLU A 58 19.39 -7.45 -10.45
CA GLU A 58 19.92 -6.90 -9.19
C GLU A 58 19.87 -7.92 -8.05
N VAL A 59 18.73 -8.61 -7.89
CA VAL A 59 18.57 -9.68 -6.89
C VAL A 59 19.58 -10.80 -7.12
N THR A 60 19.80 -11.18 -8.37
CA THR A 60 20.78 -12.21 -8.74
C THR A 60 22.22 -11.79 -8.39
N VAL A 61 22.59 -10.55 -8.67
CA VAL A 61 23.90 -9.98 -8.29
C VAL A 61 24.07 -9.98 -6.76
N MET A 62 23.00 -9.77 -5.99
CA MET A 62 23.02 -9.85 -4.53
C MET A 62 23.09 -11.30 -4.00
N GLY A 63 23.08 -12.32 -4.86
CA GLY A 63 23.05 -13.74 -4.48
C GLY A 63 21.66 -14.23 -4.05
N GLY A 64 20.61 -13.46 -4.28
CA GLY A 64 19.23 -13.82 -3.97
C GLY A 64 18.54 -14.60 -5.10
N GLN A 65 17.26 -14.92 -4.90
CA GLN A 65 16.44 -15.61 -5.90
C GLN A 65 15.19 -14.79 -6.23
N ALA A 66 15.02 -14.49 -7.51
CA ALA A 66 13.86 -13.76 -8.02
C ALA A 66 13.37 -14.34 -9.35
N VAL A 67 12.12 -14.04 -9.68
CA VAL A 67 11.55 -14.29 -11.02
C VAL A 67 10.67 -13.10 -11.40
N ALA A 68 10.80 -12.67 -12.67
CA ALA A 68 9.97 -11.60 -13.21
C ALA A 68 8.56 -12.08 -13.57
N ASP A 69 7.59 -11.20 -13.39
CA ASP A 69 6.19 -11.37 -13.80
C ASP A 69 5.66 -10.06 -14.40
N TYR A 70 4.91 -10.16 -15.50
CA TYR A 70 4.43 -9.01 -16.27
C TYR A 70 2.90 -8.92 -16.31
N SER A 71 2.24 -9.59 -15.38
CA SER A 71 0.79 -9.72 -15.34
C SER A 71 0.09 -8.44 -14.87
N ASP A 72 -1.09 -8.16 -15.42
CA ASP A 72 -1.96 -7.05 -14.99
C ASP A 72 -2.70 -7.45 -13.70
N VAL A 73 -2.40 -6.79 -12.59
CA VAL A 73 -3.06 -6.98 -11.29
C VAL A 73 -4.57 -6.71 -11.34
N GLY A 74 -5.05 -5.89 -12.28
CA GLY A 74 -6.45 -5.54 -12.46
C GLY A 74 -7.29 -6.63 -13.16
N THR A 75 -6.70 -7.78 -13.49
CA THR A 75 -7.38 -8.91 -14.15
C THR A 75 -7.25 -10.19 -13.33
N LEU A 76 -8.29 -11.04 -13.38
CA LEU A 76 -8.25 -12.34 -12.70
C LEU A 76 -7.14 -13.24 -13.28
N GLU A 77 -7.08 -13.32 -14.61
CA GLU A 77 -6.05 -14.10 -15.31
C GLU A 77 -4.63 -13.65 -14.92
N GLY A 78 -4.38 -12.34 -14.88
CA GLY A 78 -3.06 -11.82 -14.50
C GLY A 78 -2.67 -12.21 -13.08
N VAL A 79 -3.62 -12.12 -12.14
CA VAL A 79 -3.36 -12.52 -10.74
C VAL A 79 -3.13 -14.02 -10.64
N ASP A 80 -3.93 -14.84 -11.33
CA ASP A 80 -3.77 -16.29 -11.32
C ASP A 80 -2.40 -16.72 -11.91
N ASN A 81 -1.96 -16.07 -12.99
CA ASN A 81 -0.62 -16.29 -13.59
C ASN A 81 0.50 -15.93 -12.60
N MET A 82 0.40 -14.80 -11.91
CA MET A 82 1.38 -14.37 -10.92
C MET A 82 1.47 -15.32 -9.72
N ILE A 83 0.33 -15.78 -9.19
CA ILE A 83 0.27 -16.78 -8.13
C ILE A 83 0.89 -18.12 -8.60
N TRP A 84 0.48 -18.58 -9.80
CA TRP A 84 1.04 -19.81 -10.39
C TRP A 84 2.56 -19.72 -10.52
N LYS A 85 3.11 -18.57 -10.87
CA LYS A 85 4.55 -18.37 -10.99
C LYS A 85 5.28 -18.54 -9.64
N ALA A 86 4.72 -18.00 -8.54
CA ALA A 86 5.29 -18.21 -7.21
C ALA A 86 5.26 -19.70 -6.83
N LEU A 87 4.13 -20.37 -7.04
CA LEU A 87 3.96 -21.78 -6.70
C LEU A 87 4.84 -22.70 -7.55
N SER A 88 4.91 -22.48 -8.87
CA SER A 88 5.69 -23.32 -9.78
C SER A 88 7.20 -23.17 -9.59
N LYS A 89 7.68 -21.95 -9.21
CA LYS A 89 9.11 -21.69 -9.04
C LYS A 89 9.62 -21.94 -7.63
N PHE A 90 8.80 -21.69 -6.63
CA PHE A 90 9.23 -21.71 -5.22
C PHE A 90 8.39 -22.63 -4.32
N GLY A 91 7.28 -23.18 -4.83
CA GLY A 91 6.46 -24.19 -4.15
C GLY A 91 5.45 -23.65 -3.14
N ARG A 92 5.49 -22.35 -2.80
CA ARG A 92 4.62 -21.74 -1.78
C ARG A 92 4.45 -20.24 -1.97
N LEU A 93 3.59 -19.63 -1.15
CA LEU A 93 3.44 -18.18 -1.02
C LEU A 93 3.25 -17.80 0.46
N ASP A 94 4.08 -16.92 0.97
CA ASP A 94 4.06 -16.48 2.38
C ASP A 94 3.70 -15.00 2.54
N ILE A 95 4.09 -14.18 1.56
CA ILE A 95 3.96 -12.72 1.63
C ILE A 95 3.38 -12.21 0.32
N MET A 96 2.33 -11.38 0.41
CA MET A 96 1.75 -10.65 -0.72
C MET A 96 1.84 -9.16 -0.46
N VAL A 97 2.55 -8.41 -1.31
CA VAL A 97 2.66 -6.96 -1.23
C VAL A 97 1.89 -6.32 -2.38
N ASN A 98 0.78 -5.69 -2.06
CA ASN A 98 -0.08 -4.95 -2.97
C ASN A 98 0.41 -3.50 -3.07
N ASN A 99 1.48 -3.27 -3.86
CA ASN A 99 2.08 -1.96 -4.05
C ASN A 99 1.78 -1.35 -5.43
N ALA A 100 1.41 -2.13 -6.45
CA ALA A 100 1.13 -1.64 -7.79
C ALA A 100 0.14 -0.46 -7.79
N GLY A 101 0.41 0.56 -8.59
CA GLY A 101 -0.41 1.75 -8.67
C GLY A 101 -0.10 2.65 -9.85
N ILE A 102 -1.08 3.48 -10.18
CA ILE A 102 -1.02 4.52 -11.23
C ILE A 102 -1.61 5.83 -10.72
N LEU A 103 -1.33 6.93 -11.40
CA LEU A 103 -1.97 8.23 -11.16
C LEU A 103 -2.61 8.76 -12.45
N ARG A 104 -3.84 9.27 -12.30
CA ARG A 104 -4.57 10.03 -13.32
C ARG A 104 -5.21 11.23 -12.65
N ASP A 105 -4.33 12.15 -12.23
CA ASP A 105 -4.70 13.31 -11.44
C ASP A 105 -5.38 14.36 -12.33
N LYS A 106 -6.58 14.73 -11.96
CA LYS A 106 -7.38 15.82 -12.56
C LYS A 106 -8.32 16.39 -11.52
N MET A 107 -8.58 17.69 -11.57
CA MET A 107 -9.66 18.28 -10.77
C MET A 107 -10.98 17.57 -11.09
N LEU A 108 -11.82 17.31 -10.07
CA LEU A 108 -13.01 16.47 -10.19
C LEU A 108 -13.89 16.82 -11.40
N LEU A 109 -14.12 18.12 -11.65
CA LEU A 109 -14.97 18.57 -12.77
C LEU A 109 -14.38 18.32 -14.17
N ASN A 110 -13.07 18.02 -14.24
CA ASN A 110 -12.35 17.72 -15.48
C ASN A 110 -11.92 16.25 -15.58
N MET A 111 -12.27 15.44 -14.55
CA MET A 111 -11.93 14.01 -14.51
C MET A 111 -12.88 13.23 -15.41
N GLU A 112 -12.34 12.42 -16.30
CA GLU A 112 -13.12 11.54 -17.17
C GLU A 112 -13.36 10.18 -16.50
N GLU A 113 -14.42 9.49 -16.93
CA GLU A 113 -14.77 8.15 -16.43
C GLU A 113 -13.60 7.17 -16.54
N ASN A 114 -12.86 7.20 -17.65
CA ASN A 114 -11.67 6.36 -17.85
C ASN A 114 -10.52 6.68 -16.88
N ASP A 115 -10.39 7.93 -16.42
CA ASP A 115 -9.40 8.28 -15.39
C ASP A 115 -9.78 7.68 -14.03
N TRP A 116 -11.06 7.63 -13.75
CA TRP A 116 -11.61 6.98 -12.57
C TRP A 116 -11.44 5.46 -12.65
N ASP A 117 -11.95 4.84 -13.69
CA ASP A 117 -12.03 3.39 -13.84
C ASP A 117 -10.67 2.71 -13.83
N LEU A 118 -9.68 3.28 -14.53
CA LEU A 118 -8.33 2.72 -14.53
C LEU A 118 -7.68 2.78 -13.16
N VAL A 119 -7.85 3.87 -12.41
CA VAL A 119 -7.34 3.97 -11.04
C VAL A 119 -8.03 2.96 -10.14
N GLN A 120 -9.36 2.82 -10.19
CA GLN A 120 -10.07 1.80 -9.41
C GLN A 120 -9.67 0.38 -9.83
N LYS A 121 -9.49 0.12 -11.13
CA LYS A 121 -9.06 -1.18 -11.66
C LYS A 121 -7.74 -1.61 -11.06
N VAL A 122 -6.73 -0.74 -11.05
CA VAL A 122 -5.39 -1.10 -10.57
C VAL A 122 -5.36 -1.14 -9.05
N HIS A 123 -5.80 -0.08 -8.38
CA HIS A 123 -5.67 0.03 -6.92
C HIS A 123 -6.70 -0.82 -6.17
N SER A 124 -8.00 -0.59 -6.41
CA SER A 124 -9.07 -1.23 -5.64
C SER A 124 -9.27 -2.68 -6.05
N LYS A 125 -9.57 -2.92 -7.33
CA LYS A 125 -9.82 -4.26 -7.85
C LYS A 125 -8.55 -5.12 -7.82
N GLY A 126 -7.38 -4.56 -8.20
CA GLY A 126 -6.11 -5.27 -8.18
C GLY A 126 -5.75 -5.75 -6.77
N THR A 127 -5.80 -4.87 -5.77
CA THR A 127 -5.58 -5.25 -4.37
C THR A 127 -6.55 -6.33 -3.89
N PHE A 128 -7.84 -6.20 -4.22
CA PHE A 128 -8.84 -7.22 -3.90
C PHE A 128 -8.51 -8.58 -4.53
N LEU A 129 -8.22 -8.62 -5.83
CA LEU A 129 -7.93 -9.87 -6.54
C LEU A 129 -6.68 -10.56 -5.99
N CYS A 130 -5.58 -9.82 -5.81
CA CYS A 130 -4.33 -10.33 -5.27
C CYS A 130 -4.49 -10.83 -3.82
N THR A 131 -5.15 -10.04 -2.97
CA THR A 131 -5.42 -10.41 -1.57
C THR A 131 -6.26 -11.69 -1.48
N ARG A 132 -7.33 -11.81 -2.30
CA ARG A 132 -8.18 -12.99 -2.35
C ARG A 132 -7.41 -14.23 -2.81
N ALA A 133 -6.62 -14.11 -3.86
CA ALA A 133 -5.85 -15.22 -4.40
C ALA A 133 -4.76 -15.67 -3.40
N ALA A 134 -3.97 -14.73 -2.88
CA ALA A 134 -2.95 -15.03 -1.86
C ALA A 134 -3.57 -15.64 -0.60
N GLY A 135 -4.68 -15.09 -0.09
CA GLY A 135 -5.37 -15.60 1.10
C GLY A 135 -5.87 -17.05 0.91
N ARG A 136 -6.35 -17.41 -0.29
CA ARG A 136 -6.74 -18.81 -0.61
C ARG A 136 -5.54 -19.76 -0.55
N ILE A 137 -4.41 -19.36 -1.13
CA ILE A 137 -3.19 -20.18 -1.11
C ILE A 137 -2.64 -20.31 0.30
N MET A 138 -2.47 -19.20 1.04
CA MET A 138 -1.97 -19.19 2.41
C MET A 138 -2.86 -20.04 3.35
N ARG A 139 -4.19 -19.93 3.19
CA ARG A 139 -5.15 -20.76 3.93
C ARG A 139 -4.96 -22.25 3.60
N ALA A 140 -4.83 -22.61 2.32
CA ALA A 140 -4.63 -23.99 1.89
C ALA A 140 -3.30 -24.57 2.40
N GLN A 141 -2.24 -23.75 2.49
CA GLN A 141 -0.95 -24.13 3.06
C GLN A 141 -1.00 -24.38 4.57
N GLY A 142 -1.93 -23.76 5.30
CA GLY A 142 -2.12 -23.95 6.75
C GLY A 142 -0.99 -23.39 7.64
N GLN A 143 -0.12 -22.55 7.09
CA GLN A 143 1.06 -22.01 7.81
C GLN A 143 0.95 -20.49 8.05
N GLY A 144 -0.25 -19.92 7.86
CA GLY A 144 -0.45 -18.48 7.93
C GLY A 144 0.16 -17.75 6.73
N GLY A 145 0.42 -16.47 6.90
CA GLY A 145 1.01 -15.61 5.88
C GLY A 145 0.85 -14.13 6.21
N VAL A 146 1.34 -13.28 5.32
CA VAL A 146 1.25 -11.83 5.48
C VAL A 146 0.80 -11.15 4.20
N ILE A 147 -0.14 -10.23 4.31
CA ILE A 147 -0.59 -9.39 3.21
C ILE A 147 -0.35 -7.92 3.59
N LEU A 148 0.39 -7.21 2.76
CA LEU A 148 0.71 -5.79 2.91
C LEU A 148 0.01 -5.01 1.81
N ASN A 149 -0.91 -4.13 2.18
CA ASN A 149 -1.57 -3.20 1.26
C ASN A 149 -0.86 -1.85 1.30
N THR A 150 -0.92 -1.10 0.21
CA THR A 150 -0.37 0.25 0.14
C THR A 150 -1.49 1.28 0.11
N THR A 151 -1.65 2.06 1.18
CA THR A 151 -2.52 3.23 1.23
C THR A 151 -1.74 4.51 0.90
N SER A 152 -2.26 5.68 1.23
CA SER A 152 -1.62 6.99 0.99
C SER A 152 -2.21 8.03 1.93
N MET A 153 -1.43 9.07 2.25
CA MET A 153 -1.95 10.26 2.92
C MET A 153 -3.11 10.88 2.13
N SER A 154 -3.05 10.88 0.79
CA SER A 154 -4.17 11.35 -0.04
C SER A 154 -5.47 10.58 0.22
N GLY A 155 -5.39 9.28 0.56
CA GLY A 155 -6.56 8.47 0.93
C GLY A 155 -7.01 8.69 2.37
N LEU A 156 -6.13 9.10 3.27
CA LEU A 156 -6.45 9.26 4.69
C LEU A 156 -6.96 10.67 5.03
N ILE A 157 -6.48 11.69 4.33
CA ILE A 157 -6.81 13.10 4.60
C ILE A 157 -7.23 13.89 3.35
N GLY A 158 -7.19 13.28 2.16
CA GLY A 158 -7.55 13.93 0.90
C GLY A 158 -6.39 14.66 0.23
N ASN A 159 -6.52 14.87 -1.08
CA ASN A 159 -5.61 15.72 -1.87
C ASN A 159 -6.35 16.24 -3.11
N ALA A 160 -6.35 17.56 -3.32
CA ALA A 160 -7.00 18.17 -4.47
C ALA A 160 -6.43 17.63 -5.80
N GLY A 161 -7.30 17.32 -6.76
CA GLY A 161 -6.93 16.71 -8.04
C GLY A 161 -6.81 15.19 -8.03
N GLN A 162 -6.97 14.53 -6.88
CA GLN A 162 -6.82 13.09 -6.70
C GLN A 162 -8.09 12.39 -6.23
N ALA A 163 -9.26 12.83 -6.64
CA ALA A 163 -10.53 12.24 -6.18
C ALA A 163 -10.60 10.72 -6.44
N ASN A 164 -10.19 10.24 -7.63
CA ASN A 164 -10.11 8.81 -7.98
C ASN A 164 -9.09 8.04 -7.12
N TYR A 165 -7.90 8.58 -6.96
CA TYR A 165 -6.80 7.97 -6.19
C TYR A 165 -7.10 7.99 -4.68
N SER A 166 -7.57 9.14 -4.17
CA SER A 166 -7.95 9.27 -2.75
C SER A 166 -9.05 8.28 -2.37
N PHE A 167 -10.07 8.11 -3.21
CA PHE A 167 -11.13 7.12 -3.01
C PHE A 167 -10.56 5.69 -2.91
N ALA A 168 -9.71 5.31 -3.87
CA ALA A 168 -9.09 3.99 -3.88
C ALA A 168 -8.23 3.75 -2.63
N LYS A 169 -7.40 4.73 -2.25
CA LYS A 169 -6.48 4.63 -1.12
C LYS A 169 -7.17 4.75 0.25
N ALA A 170 -8.27 5.49 0.36
CA ALA A 170 -9.13 5.49 1.54
C ALA A 170 -9.77 4.11 1.78
N GLY A 171 -10.25 3.47 0.71
CA GLY A 171 -10.80 2.11 0.77
C GLY A 171 -9.83 1.09 1.36
N MET A 172 -8.51 1.28 1.21
CA MET A 172 -7.50 0.38 1.76
C MET A 172 -7.55 0.32 3.30
N TYR A 173 -7.94 1.40 3.99
CA TYR A 173 -8.10 1.39 5.44
C TYR A 173 -9.17 0.38 5.88
N GLY A 174 -10.41 0.53 5.40
CA GLY A 174 -11.52 -0.36 5.73
C GLY A 174 -11.29 -1.79 5.25
N PHE A 175 -10.80 -1.95 4.01
CA PHE A 175 -10.47 -3.25 3.43
C PHE A 175 -9.44 -4.00 4.28
N THR A 176 -8.36 -3.36 4.68
CA THR A 176 -7.32 -3.96 5.54
C THR A 176 -7.89 -4.41 6.89
N LYS A 177 -8.72 -3.60 7.54
CA LYS A 177 -9.35 -3.93 8.82
C LYS A 177 -10.27 -5.16 8.69
N THR A 178 -11.13 -5.16 7.68
CA THR A 178 -12.09 -6.24 7.44
C THR A 178 -11.38 -7.54 7.12
N VAL A 179 -10.46 -7.52 6.16
CA VAL A 179 -9.74 -8.73 5.73
C VAL A 179 -8.83 -9.27 6.84
N ALA A 180 -8.23 -8.40 7.67
CA ALA A 180 -7.48 -8.84 8.85
C ALA A 180 -8.34 -9.64 9.85
N ALA A 181 -9.58 -9.19 10.07
CA ALA A 181 -10.53 -9.90 10.93
C ALA A 181 -10.97 -11.25 10.32
N GLU A 182 -11.23 -11.28 9.01
CA GLU A 182 -11.66 -12.50 8.31
C GLU A 182 -10.56 -13.56 8.23
N LEU A 183 -9.32 -13.15 7.92
CA LEU A 183 -8.21 -14.06 7.67
C LEU A 183 -7.40 -14.41 8.92
N GLY A 184 -7.54 -13.67 10.01
CA GLY A 184 -6.82 -13.89 11.28
C GLY A 184 -6.98 -15.31 11.83
N ARG A 185 -8.16 -15.92 11.68
CA ARG A 185 -8.41 -17.33 12.08
C ARG A 185 -7.56 -18.37 11.34
N TYR A 186 -6.95 -17.99 10.23
CA TYR A 186 -6.02 -18.83 9.46
C TYR A 186 -4.56 -18.48 9.70
N GLY A 187 -4.26 -17.62 10.70
CA GLY A 187 -2.92 -17.13 10.97
C GLY A 187 -2.39 -16.14 9.92
N ILE A 188 -3.27 -15.61 9.05
CA ILE A 188 -2.88 -14.65 8.01
C ILE A 188 -3.05 -13.24 8.56
N ARG A 189 -1.95 -12.49 8.62
CA ARG A 189 -1.90 -11.10 9.07
C ARG A 189 -2.07 -10.16 7.88
N VAL A 190 -2.80 -9.08 8.05
CA VAL A 190 -3.05 -8.10 6.99
C VAL A 190 -2.79 -6.70 7.53
N HIS A 191 -1.96 -5.93 6.84
CA HIS A 191 -1.62 -4.56 7.23
C HIS A 191 -1.70 -3.62 6.01
N ALA A 192 -1.75 -2.32 6.26
CA ALA A 192 -1.53 -1.31 5.24
C ALA A 192 -0.33 -0.44 5.61
N ILE A 193 0.52 -0.18 4.63
CA ILE A 193 1.60 0.80 4.69
C ILE A 193 1.10 2.08 4.03
N CYS A 194 1.28 3.21 4.70
CA CYS A 194 1.10 4.54 4.16
C CYS A 194 2.49 5.16 3.91
N PRO A 195 3.04 5.00 2.70
CA PRO A 195 4.39 5.46 2.43
C PRO A 195 4.41 6.96 2.12
N ASN A 196 5.49 7.62 2.53
CA ASN A 196 5.88 8.90 1.96
C ASN A 196 7.33 8.80 1.46
N ALA A 197 7.49 8.78 0.14
CA ALA A 197 8.77 8.63 -0.52
C ALA A 197 8.77 9.39 -1.86
N TYR A 198 9.95 9.85 -2.28
CA TYR A 198 10.14 10.45 -3.59
C TYR A 198 10.15 9.34 -4.65
N THR A 199 9.19 9.39 -5.53
CA THR A 199 9.05 8.43 -6.64
C THR A 199 8.57 9.17 -7.88
N ARG A 200 8.46 8.48 -9.01
CA ARG A 200 7.81 9.06 -10.21
C ARG A 200 6.40 9.58 -9.91
N MET A 201 5.69 8.97 -8.95
CA MET A 201 4.32 9.37 -8.57
C MET A 201 4.29 10.67 -7.77
N THR A 202 5.36 11.01 -7.08
CA THR A 202 5.42 12.15 -6.15
C THR A 202 6.28 13.31 -6.67
N ALA A 203 7.17 13.06 -7.63
CA ALA A 203 8.13 14.05 -8.16
C ALA A 203 7.50 15.34 -8.72
N GLY A 204 6.24 15.28 -9.18
CA GLY A 204 5.50 16.43 -9.72
C GLY A 204 4.56 17.12 -8.75
N LEU A 205 4.44 16.66 -7.51
CA LEU A 205 3.50 17.22 -6.54
C LEU A 205 3.95 18.61 -6.06
N PRO A 206 3.06 19.61 -6.04
CA PRO A 206 3.41 20.99 -5.63
C PRO A 206 4.05 21.09 -4.24
N GLY A 207 3.60 20.24 -3.29
CA GLY A 207 4.12 20.17 -1.92
C GLY A 207 5.52 19.57 -1.79
N LEU A 208 6.07 18.99 -2.86
CA LEU A 208 7.41 18.38 -2.89
C LEU A 208 8.40 19.18 -3.75
N LYS A 209 8.10 20.45 -4.04
CA LYS A 209 9.01 21.32 -4.78
C LYS A 209 10.31 21.51 -4.01
N GLY A 210 11.44 21.09 -4.58
CA GLY A 210 12.76 21.15 -3.94
C GLY A 210 13.13 19.91 -3.10
N VAL A 211 12.22 18.95 -2.94
CA VAL A 211 12.52 17.66 -2.31
C VAL A 211 13.22 16.76 -3.34
N THR A 212 14.31 16.12 -2.94
CA THR A 212 15.09 15.19 -3.77
C THR A 212 14.81 13.74 -3.37
N GLU A 213 15.19 12.80 -4.25
CA GLU A 213 15.12 11.37 -3.93
C GLU A 213 16.00 11.02 -2.71
N GLU A 214 17.12 11.71 -2.52
CA GLU A 214 17.97 11.50 -1.35
C GLU A 214 17.25 11.85 -0.04
N MET A 215 16.45 12.91 -0.04
CA MET A 215 15.68 13.37 1.13
C MET A 215 14.51 12.42 1.48
N LEU A 216 13.85 11.85 0.46
CA LEU A 216 12.71 10.94 0.62
C LEU A 216 12.95 9.62 -0.14
N ASN A 217 14.07 8.95 0.13
CA ASN A 217 14.44 7.74 -0.58
C ASN A 217 13.39 6.63 -0.37
N PRO A 218 12.90 5.98 -1.44
CA PRO A 218 11.97 4.84 -1.33
C PRO A 218 12.46 3.72 -0.40
N ALA A 219 13.78 3.55 -0.27
CA ALA A 219 14.37 2.57 0.65
C ALA A 219 14.03 2.80 2.13
N THR A 220 13.58 4.00 2.51
CA THR A 220 13.14 4.30 3.89
C THR A 220 11.84 3.61 4.29
N VAL A 221 11.02 3.19 3.31
CA VAL A 221 9.77 2.45 3.54
C VAL A 221 10.03 0.96 3.75
N ALA A 222 11.03 0.40 3.08
CA ALA A 222 11.29 -1.03 3.02
C ALA A 222 11.51 -1.71 4.40
N PRO A 223 12.18 -1.10 5.41
CA PRO A 223 12.31 -1.70 6.73
C PRO A 223 10.97 -1.97 7.42
N LEU A 224 9.96 -1.10 7.23
CA LEU A 224 8.62 -1.33 7.74
C LEU A 224 7.95 -2.54 7.07
N ALA A 225 8.09 -2.68 5.75
CA ALA A 225 7.56 -3.83 5.03
C ALA A 225 8.19 -5.15 5.51
N VAL A 226 9.51 -5.18 5.71
CA VAL A 226 10.22 -6.34 6.27
C VAL A 226 9.76 -6.64 7.70
N PHE A 227 9.67 -5.64 8.58
CA PHE A 227 9.16 -5.80 9.94
C PHE A 227 7.76 -6.43 9.96
N LEU A 228 6.83 -5.88 9.17
CA LEU A 228 5.46 -6.38 9.10
C LEU A 228 5.37 -7.78 8.48
N ALA A 229 6.25 -8.11 7.55
CA ALA A 229 6.32 -9.44 6.93
C ALA A 229 6.95 -10.50 7.86
N SER A 230 7.76 -10.10 8.82
CA SER A 230 8.52 -10.99 9.71
C SER A 230 7.74 -11.40 10.97
N ASP A 231 8.29 -12.34 11.73
CA ASP A 231 7.76 -12.79 13.03
C ASP A 231 7.90 -11.73 14.13
N LEU A 232 8.70 -10.67 13.93
CA LEU A 232 8.78 -9.54 14.85
C LEU A 232 7.43 -8.86 15.07
N SER A 233 6.52 -8.94 14.10
CA SER A 233 5.18 -8.38 14.16
C SER A 233 4.07 -9.44 14.32
N LYS A 234 4.41 -10.67 14.75
CA LYS A 234 3.48 -11.82 14.80
C LYS A 234 2.18 -11.57 15.58
N ASN A 235 2.21 -10.68 16.56
CA ASN A 235 1.05 -10.32 17.38
C ASN A 235 0.25 -9.12 16.82
N LEU A 236 0.62 -8.61 15.65
CA LEU A 236 -0.04 -7.47 15.02
C LEU A 236 -0.82 -7.93 13.78
N THR A 237 -2.04 -7.42 13.63
CA THR A 237 -2.82 -7.50 12.39
C THR A 237 -3.77 -6.31 12.30
N GLY A 238 -4.26 -5.97 11.12
CA GLY A 238 -5.19 -4.87 10.89
C GLY A 238 -4.59 -3.49 11.17
N ARG A 239 -3.26 -3.31 11.09
CA ARG A 239 -2.60 -2.03 11.34
C ARG A 239 -2.43 -1.23 10.06
N VAL A 240 -2.56 0.09 10.18
CA VAL A 240 -2.27 1.06 9.11
C VAL A 240 -1.14 1.93 9.61
N ILE A 241 0.03 1.81 8.99
CA ILE A 241 1.27 2.38 9.53
C ILE A 241 1.91 3.28 8.47
N LEU A 242 2.19 4.51 8.88
CA LEU A 242 2.94 5.49 8.12
C LEU A 242 4.43 5.16 8.18
N ALA A 243 5.10 5.18 7.03
CA ALA A 243 6.55 5.25 6.89
C ALA A 243 6.92 6.51 6.10
N HIS A 244 7.52 7.45 6.78
CA HIS A 244 7.91 8.76 6.22
C HIS A 244 9.41 8.96 6.37
N GLY A 245 10.13 8.98 5.26
CA GLY A 245 11.54 9.38 5.22
C GLY A 245 11.66 10.91 5.26
N GLY A 246 12.79 11.41 5.74
CA GLY A 246 13.11 12.83 5.76
C GLY A 246 14.59 13.04 6.05
N THR A 247 15.05 14.29 5.99
CA THR A 247 16.46 14.67 6.22
C THR A 247 16.97 14.30 7.61
N ILE A 248 16.08 14.18 8.60
CA ILE A 248 16.41 13.85 9.99
C ILE A 248 16.09 12.39 10.36
N GLY A 249 15.79 11.52 9.39
CA GLY A 249 15.53 10.11 9.65
C GLY A 249 14.20 9.62 9.10
N VAL A 250 13.72 8.49 9.60
CA VAL A 250 12.46 7.86 9.19
C VAL A 250 11.47 7.90 10.35
N LYS A 251 10.31 8.49 10.13
CA LYS A 251 9.19 8.46 11.08
C LYS A 251 8.30 7.25 10.78
N VAL A 252 8.05 6.44 11.80
CA VAL A 252 7.07 5.36 11.74
C VAL A 252 5.96 5.65 12.75
N ALA A 253 4.70 5.70 12.30
CA ALA A 253 3.55 6.01 13.15
C ALA A 253 2.30 5.25 12.71
N GLU A 254 1.44 4.86 13.67
CA GLU A 254 0.15 4.25 13.35
C GLU A 254 -0.91 5.31 13.08
N PHE A 255 -1.67 5.12 12.00
CA PHE A 255 -2.87 5.90 11.71
C PHE A 255 -4.12 5.20 12.27
N LYS A 256 -4.97 5.97 12.96
CA LYS A 256 -6.27 5.51 13.46
C LYS A 256 -7.36 6.52 13.15
N MET A 257 -8.50 6.04 12.68
CA MET A 257 -9.71 6.85 12.64
C MET A 257 -10.22 7.08 14.07
N THR A 258 -10.63 8.30 14.34
CA THR A 258 -11.19 8.71 15.63
C THR A 258 -12.64 9.17 15.45
N ILE A 259 -13.48 8.88 16.42
CA ILE A 259 -14.86 9.37 16.49
C ILE A 259 -14.94 10.31 17.67
N SER A 260 -15.58 11.48 17.51
CA SER A 260 -15.83 12.41 18.61
C SER A 260 -16.72 11.79 19.68
N ASN A 261 -16.72 12.35 20.89
CA ASN A 261 -17.65 11.92 21.93
C ASN A 261 -19.10 12.30 21.61
N GLY A 262 -19.31 13.23 20.66
CA GLY A 262 -20.64 13.69 20.28
C GLY A 262 -21.47 14.24 21.42
N PHE A 263 -22.79 14.27 21.24
CA PHE A 263 -23.75 14.53 22.33
C PHE A 263 -24.90 13.52 22.29
N ASN A 264 -25.52 13.30 23.44
CA ASN A 264 -26.73 12.46 23.57
C ASN A 264 -27.92 13.33 23.92
N LYS A 265 -28.99 13.22 23.15
CA LYS A 265 -30.31 13.76 23.53
C LYS A 265 -31.04 12.71 24.37
N LYS A 266 -31.45 13.09 25.58
CA LYS A 266 -32.07 12.13 26.51
C LYS A 266 -33.55 11.83 26.16
N ASP A 267 -34.23 12.82 25.59
CA ASP A 267 -35.68 12.73 25.29
C ASP A 267 -35.96 13.00 23.82
N GLY A 268 -36.54 12.03 23.13
CA GLY A 268 -36.89 12.11 21.71
C GLY A 268 -35.73 12.11 20.72
N LEU A 269 -36.03 12.47 19.49
CA LEU A 269 -35.04 12.59 18.43
C LEU A 269 -34.38 13.97 18.46
N PRO A 270 -33.05 14.08 18.12
CA PRO A 270 -32.41 15.38 18.00
C PRO A 270 -32.99 16.14 16.82
N THR A 271 -33.28 17.41 17.03
CA THR A 271 -33.64 18.36 15.98
C THR A 271 -32.37 18.91 15.31
N PRO A 272 -32.46 19.50 14.09
CA PRO A 272 -31.33 20.21 13.49
C PRO A 272 -30.75 21.30 14.41
N GLN A 273 -31.59 21.98 15.20
CA GLN A 273 -31.12 22.99 16.15
C GLN A 273 -30.34 22.40 17.31
N ASP A 274 -30.77 21.23 17.86
CA ASP A 274 -29.97 20.54 18.88
C ASP A 274 -28.57 20.16 18.39
N ILE A 275 -28.45 19.77 17.10
CA ILE A 275 -27.15 19.49 16.48
C ILE A 275 -26.32 20.76 16.35
N ALA A 276 -26.92 21.87 15.88
CA ALA A 276 -26.23 23.16 15.75
C ALA A 276 -25.73 23.68 17.09
N ASP A 277 -26.56 23.58 18.15
CA ASP A 277 -26.24 24.06 19.50
C ASP A 277 -25.12 23.20 20.17
N ASN A 278 -24.86 22.00 19.68
CA ASN A 278 -23.82 21.10 20.20
C ASN A 278 -22.71 20.81 19.16
N ILE A 279 -22.57 21.65 18.13
CA ILE A 279 -21.67 21.38 17.02
C ILE A 279 -20.21 21.16 17.46
N ASP A 280 -19.71 21.94 18.43
CA ASP A 280 -18.35 21.83 18.99
C ASP A 280 -18.08 20.47 19.67
N ARG A 281 -19.13 19.76 20.09
CA ARG A 281 -19.04 18.42 20.68
C ARG A 281 -19.10 17.32 19.60
N VAL A 282 -19.76 17.62 18.49
CA VAL A 282 -19.89 16.71 17.34
C VAL A 282 -18.63 16.74 16.50
N MET A 283 -18.09 17.93 16.26
CA MET A 283 -16.90 18.09 15.43
C MET A 283 -15.65 17.69 16.21
N ILE A 284 -14.73 17.07 15.52
CA ILE A 284 -13.34 16.90 15.97
C ILE A 284 -12.58 18.11 15.43
N SER A 285 -11.83 18.82 16.29
CA SER A 285 -10.89 19.80 15.80
C SER A 285 -9.88 19.10 14.88
N GLU A 286 -9.85 19.49 13.62
CA GLU A 286 -8.91 18.95 12.65
C GLU A 286 -7.57 19.70 12.72
N PRO A 287 -6.60 19.24 13.52
CA PRO A 287 -5.22 19.73 13.36
C PRO A 287 -4.63 19.22 12.03
N ASP A 288 -5.32 18.34 11.33
CA ASP A 288 -4.76 17.54 10.24
C ASP A 288 -4.77 18.24 8.88
N LEU A 289 -5.70 19.18 8.64
CA LEU A 289 -5.64 20.03 7.43
C LEU A 289 -4.49 21.04 7.51
N GLU A 290 -4.18 21.52 8.71
CA GLU A 290 -2.98 22.35 8.95
C GLU A 290 -1.70 21.50 8.83
N MET A 291 -1.73 20.22 9.19
CA MET A 291 -0.58 19.32 9.07
C MET A 291 -0.18 19.08 7.61
N MET A 292 -1.14 19.06 6.66
CA MET A 292 -0.83 19.00 5.21
C MET A 292 -0.27 20.30 4.67
N ALA A 293 -0.74 21.45 5.19
CA ALA A 293 -0.20 22.76 4.83
C ALA A 293 1.14 23.06 5.54
N THR A 294 1.42 22.38 6.65
CA THR A 294 2.59 22.57 7.51
C THR A 294 3.56 21.39 7.50
N PHE A 295 3.52 20.46 6.55
CA PHE A 295 4.72 19.71 6.23
C PHE A 295 5.78 20.68 5.67
N LYS A 296 6.11 21.66 6.49
CA LYS A 296 7.38 22.33 6.39
C LYS A 296 8.40 21.31 6.84
N PHE A 297 9.15 20.81 5.88
CA PHE A 297 10.36 20.07 6.16
C PHE A 297 11.33 21.08 6.82
N GLU A 298 11.40 21.09 8.15
CA GLU A 298 12.51 21.67 8.88
C GLU A 298 13.73 20.77 8.74
#